data_e8ed9ce6ce948d8596bcf2d1c2b3ec8a
#
_entry.id   e8ed9ce6ce948d8596bcf2d1c2b3ec8a
#
_cell.length_a   1.000
_cell.length_b   1.000
_cell.length_c   1.000
_cell.angle_alpha   90.00
_cell.angle_beta   90.00
_cell.angle_gamma   90.00
#
_symmetry.space_group_name_H-M   'P 1'
#
loop_
_entity.id
_entity.type
_entity.pdbx_description
1 polymer ?
#
loop_
_entity_poly.entity_id
_entity_poly.type
_entity_poly.pdbx_seq_one_letter_code
_entity_poly.pdbx_strand_id
1 'polypeptide(L)'
;MFNLYDYWFSNKNVWFNPSQSDDEDITTRFFKEEFFSLFTPKNESYLLDNFKKGMEIILLYDQVPRHANRVLGNIDCDNYTLKIIRFVEKFYSKYLYSLNSDDFAFVLLPLRHSKDYDKILYVIKETMIKIKNHPRDLGFKRFLKATLERYISQCDDTINIEQIIPRDNVHVIYDLTSICELGLESYTPKLIDSKSTTLMENFKNKFNFVNIETNKVNIDTNKIIISLSGGVDSMVMSYILTKKYGSDNVVAVHINYNNRIECDSEVIIIKEWCSFLK
;
A
#
# COMPACT_ATOMS: atom_id res chain seq x y z
N MET A 1 -30.32 -20.73 7.34
CA MET A 1 -30.08 -19.28 7.41
C MET A 1 -28.65 -19.05 6.93
N PHE A 2 -28.45 -18.22 5.92
CA PHE A 2 -27.16 -17.88 5.33
C PHE A 2 -26.39 -17.03 6.34
N ASN A 3 -25.26 -17.54 6.86
CA ASN A 3 -24.46 -16.88 7.91
C ASN A 3 -22.98 -16.84 7.50
N LEU A 4 -22.72 -16.36 6.27
CA LEU A 4 -21.38 -16.29 5.73
C LEU A 4 -20.51 -15.26 6.47
N TYR A 5 -21.10 -14.14 6.91
CA TYR A 5 -20.35 -13.10 7.61
C TYR A 5 -19.72 -13.64 8.90
N ASP A 6 -20.54 -14.24 9.78
CA ASP A 6 -20.02 -14.73 11.06
C ASP A 6 -19.05 -15.90 10.86
N TYR A 7 -19.32 -16.79 9.90
CA TYR A 7 -18.38 -17.84 9.53
C TYR A 7 -17.02 -17.26 9.09
N TRP A 8 -17.04 -16.28 8.20
CA TRP A 8 -15.84 -15.68 7.59
C TRP A 8 -14.95 -14.99 8.62
N PHE A 9 -15.54 -14.14 9.44
CA PHE A 9 -14.78 -13.36 10.43
C PHE A 9 -14.41 -14.13 11.70
N SER A 10 -15.04 -15.26 11.94
CA SER A 10 -14.64 -16.20 13.03
C SER A 10 -13.52 -17.16 12.60
N ASN A 11 -13.31 -17.39 11.30
CA ASN A 11 -12.34 -18.33 10.76
C ASN A 11 -11.28 -17.64 9.92
N LYS A 12 -10.44 -16.78 10.51
CA LYS A 12 -9.46 -15.96 9.80
C LYS A 12 -8.39 -16.76 9.03
N ASN A 13 -8.16 -18.03 9.37
CA ASN A 13 -7.27 -18.93 8.64
C ASN A 13 -7.68 -19.16 7.18
N VAL A 14 -8.97 -19.03 6.85
CA VAL A 14 -9.48 -19.22 5.48
C VAL A 14 -9.16 -18.04 4.54
N TRP A 15 -8.69 -16.89 5.06
CA TRP A 15 -8.59 -15.65 4.28
C TRP A 15 -7.46 -15.66 3.25
N PHE A 16 -6.24 -16.07 3.67
CA PHE A 16 -5.04 -15.86 2.84
C PHE A 16 -4.32 -17.17 2.46
N ASN A 17 -4.34 -18.16 3.34
CA ASN A 17 -3.73 -19.46 3.13
C ASN A 17 -4.68 -20.58 3.53
N PRO A 18 -5.85 -20.72 2.89
CA PRO A 18 -6.78 -21.78 3.20
C PRO A 18 -6.16 -23.15 2.90
N SER A 19 -6.44 -24.13 3.73
CA SER A 19 -6.17 -25.53 3.40
C SER A 19 -7.16 -26.04 2.35
N GLN A 20 -6.85 -27.16 1.73
CA GLN A 20 -7.80 -27.82 0.82
C GLN A 20 -9.14 -28.11 1.51
N SER A 21 -9.10 -28.55 2.78
CA SER A 21 -10.29 -28.79 3.59
C SER A 21 -11.13 -27.52 3.81
N ASP A 22 -10.47 -26.34 3.98
CA ASP A 22 -11.18 -25.07 4.12
C ASP A 22 -11.89 -24.70 2.80
N ASP A 23 -11.22 -24.89 1.66
CA ASP A 23 -11.79 -24.65 0.34
C ASP A 23 -13.00 -25.54 0.06
N GLU A 24 -12.92 -26.83 0.41
CA GLU A 24 -14.00 -27.80 0.28
C GLU A 24 -15.21 -27.46 1.19
N ASP A 25 -14.95 -27.05 2.45
CA ASP A 25 -16.00 -26.67 3.40
C ASP A 25 -16.74 -25.40 2.92
N ILE A 26 -16.00 -24.37 2.52
CA ILE A 26 -16.58 -23.12 1.99
C ILE A 26 -17.40 -23.40 0.74
N THR A 27 -16.87 -24.21 -0.18
CA THR A 27 -17.54 -24.57 -1.44
C THR A 27 -18.84 -25.31 -1.15
N THR A 28 -18.81 -26.31 -0.29
CA THR A 28 -19.98 -27.11 0.05
C THR A 28 -21.06 -26.32 0.77
N ARG A 29 -20.69 -25.41 1.66
CA ARG A 29 -21.64 -24.63 2.43
C ARG A 29 -22.23 -23.48 1.65
N PHE A 30 -21.42 -22.75 0.88
CA PHE A 30 -21.78 -21.43 0.40
C PHE A 30 -21.83 -21.28 -1.13
N PHE A 31 -21.17 -22.15 -1.91
CA PHE A 31 -21.25 -22.07 -3.37
C PHE A 31 -22.51 -22.78 -3.90
N LYS A 32 -23.66 -22.13 -3.68
CA LYS A 32 -24.99 -22.66 -4.06
C LYS A 32 -25.77 -21.60 -4.83
N GLU A 33 -26.43 -22.02 -5.92
CA GLU A 33 -27.18 -21.13 -6.80
C GLU A 33 -28.26 -20.34 -6.06
N GLU A 34 -28.91 -20.97 -5.10
CA GLU A 34 -29.95 -20.34 -4.26
C GLU A 34 -29.42 -19.11 -3.50
N PHE A 35 -28.13 -19.09 -3.09
CA PHE A 35 -27.56 -17.95 -2.39
C PHE A 35 -27.25 -16.79 -3.33
N PHE A 36 -26.78 -17.08 -4.54
CA PHE A 36 -26.55 -16.05 -5.55
C PHE A 36 -27.86 -15.40 -6.01
N SER A 37 -28.97 -16.11 -5.96
CA SER A 37 -30.30 -15.57 -6.27
C SER A 37 -30.83 -14.58 -5.22
N LEU A 38 -30.20 -14.50 -4.06
CA LEU A 38 -30.58 -13.54 -3.01
C LEU A 38 -30.22 -12.09 -3.36
N PHE A 39 -29.29 -11.87 -4.28
CA PHE A 39 -28.93 -10.52 -4.72
C PHE A 39 -29.76 -10.14 -5.96
N THR A 40 -30.71 -9.25 -5.76
CA THR A 40 -31.59 -8.74 -6.82
C THR A 40 -31.75 -7.22 -6.72
N PRO A 41 -32.09 -6.52 -7.81
CA PRO A 41 -32.35 -5.09 -7.74
C PRO A 41 -33.45 -4.70 -6.73
N LYS A 42 -34.39 -5.61 -6.45
CA LYS A 42 -35.49 -5.36 -5.52
C LYS A 42 -35.06 -5.31 -4.05
N ASN A 43 -34.03 -6.06 -3.67
CA ASN A 43 -33.54 -6.11 -2.29
C ASN A 43 -32.23 -5.37 -2.07
N GLU A 44 -31.66 -4.73 -3.10
CA GLU A 44 -30.39 -4.01 -3.01
C GLU A 44 -30.40 -2.97 -1.89
N SER A 45 -31.49 -2.18 -1.77
CA SER A 45 -31.59 -1.17 -0.70
C SER A 45 -31.54 -1.80 0.70
N TYR A 46 -32.28 -2.88 0.92
CA TYR A 46 -32.22 -3.61 2.18
C TYR A 46 -30.82 -4.14 2.51
N LEU A 47 -30.11 -4.67 1.50
CA LEU A 47 -28.76 -5.18 1.67
C LEU A 47 -27.76 -4.04 1.95
N LEU A 48 -27.94 -2.88 1.33
CA LEU A 48 -27.17 -1.67 1.63
C LEU A 48 -27.43 -1.12 3.03
N ASP A 49 -28.66 -1.30 3.56
CA ASP A 49 -29.03 -0.80 4.89
C ASP A 49 -28.61 -1.76 6.02
N ASN A 50 -28.30 -3.01 5.69
CA ASN A 50 -27.86 -4.02 6.66
C ASN A 50 -26.40 -4.42 6.42
N PHE A 51 -25.51 -3.91 7.27
CA PHE A 51 -24.06 -4.11 7.13
C PHE A 51 -23.69 -5.58 6.96
N LYS A 52 -24.13 -6.48 7.88
CA LYS A 52 -23.76 -7.90 7.81
C LYS A 52 -24.29 -8.55 6.52
N LYS A 53 -25.50 -8.24 6.12
CA LYS A 53 -26.09 -8.81 4.90
C LYS A 53 -25.43 -8.30 3.63
N GLY A 54 -25.07 -7.03 3.59
CA GLY A 54 -24.29 -6.48 2.49
C GLY A 54 -22.89 -7.12 2.39
N MET A 55 -22.20 -7.29 3.51
CA MET A 55 -20.92 -8.00 3.55
C MET A 55 -21.05 -9.46 3.11
N GLU A 56 -22.11 -10.16 3.50
CA GLU A 56 -22.37 -11.54 3.04
C GLU A 56 -22.47 -11.62 1.52
N ILE A 57 -23.14 -10.66 0.88
CA ILE A 57 -23.23 -10.59 -0.58
C ILE A 57 -21.86 -10.30 -1.21
N ILE A 58 -21.08 -9.38 -0.63
CA ILE A 58 -19.73 -9.08 -1.13
C ILE A 58 -18.84 -10.32 -1.06
N LEU A 59 -18.80 -11.01 0.08
CA LEU A 59 -18.04 -12.24 0.27
C LEU A 59 -18.52 -13.36 -0.67
N LEU A 60 -19.83 -13.50 -0.81
CA LEU A 60 -20.46 -14.52 -1.65
C LEU A 60 -20.04 -14.39 -3.12
N TYR A 61 -19.99 -13.18 -3.65
CA TYR A 61 -19.70 -12.95 -5.06
C TYR A 61 -18.21 -12.78 -5.37
N ASP A 62 -17.38 -12.42 -4.40
CA ASP A 62 -15.95 -12.26 -4.64
C ASP A 62 -15.11 -13.41 -4.08
N GLN A 63 -15.33 -13.83 -2.83
CA GLN A 63 -14.47 -14.80 -2.16
C GLN A 63 -14.91 -16.24 -2.39
N VAL A 64 -16.19 -16.54 -2.22
CA VAL A 64 -16.70 -17.91 -2.32
C VAL A 64 -16.40 -18.54 -3.71
N PRO A 65 -16.55 -17.85 -4.85
CA PRO A 65 -16.17 -18.42 -6.15
C PRO A 65 -14.67 -18.74 -6.26
N ARG A 66 -13.80 -17.98 -5.57
CA ARG A 66 -12.34 -18.23 -5.58
C ARG A 66 -11.98 -19.50 -4.82
N HIS A 67 -12.66 -19.76 -3.69
CA HIS A 67 -12.54 -21.04 -2.97
C HIS A 67 -13.08 -22.18 -3.82
N ALA A 68 -14.26 -22.01 -4.40
CA ALA A 68 -14.85 -23.02 -5.29
C ALA A 68 -13.98 -23.31 -6.51
N ASN A 69 -13.31 -22.32 -7.08
CA ASN A 69 -12.42 -22.52 -8.23
C ASN A 69 -11.18 -23.35 -7.86
N ARG A 70 -10.64 -23.23 -6.64
CA ARG A 70 -9.53 -24.09 -6.18
C ARG A 70 -9.93 -25.56 -6.06
N VAL A 71 -11.20 -25.84 -5.78
CA VAL A 71 -11.75 -27.21 -5.67
C VAL A 71 -12.20 -27.74 -7.03
N LEU A 72 -12.93 -26.94 -7.80
CA LEU A 72 -13.64 -27.37 -9.02
C LEU A 72 -12.87 -27.06 -10.31
N GLY A 73 -11.97 -26.07 -10.30
CA GLY A 73 -11.05 -25.74 -11.39
C GLY A 73 -11.65 -25.02 -12.61
N ASN A 74 -12.95 -24.70 -12.60
CA ASN A 74 -13.64 -24.18 -13.79
C ASN A 74 -14.61 -23.01 -13.49
N ILE A 75 -14.41 -22.30 -12.40
CA ILE A 75 -15.27 -21.19 -11.99
C ILE A 75 -14.72 -19.87 -12.55
N ASP A 76 -15.53 -19.14 -13.29
CA ASP A 76 -15.23 -17.78 -13.74
C ASP A 76 -15.45 -16.77 -12.60
N CYS A 77 -14.43 -16.65 -11.73
CA CYS A 77 -14.47 -15.77 -10.57
C CYS A 77 -14.66 -14.29 -10.95
N ASP A 78 -14.13 -13.88 -12.10
CA ASP A 78 -14.21 -12.47 -12.54
C ASP A 78 -15.66 -12.11 -12.89
N ASN A 79 -16.40 -13.01 -13.54
CA ASN A 79 -17.80 -12.82 -13.86
C ASN A 79 -18.65 -12.65 -12.58
N TYR A 80 -18.37 -13.41 -11.53
CA TYR A 80 -19.05 -13.23 -10.24
C TYR A 80 -18.73 -11.86 -9.62
N THR A 81 -17.47 -11.50 -9.55
CA THR A 81 -17.01 -10.22 -9.00
C THR A 81 -17.64 -9.03 -9.75
N LEU A 82 -17.67 -9.05 -11.08
CA LEU A 82 -18.22 -7.96 -11.89
C LEU A 82 -19.72 -7.68 -11.61
N LYS A 83 -20.48 -8.69 -11.23
CA LYS A 83 -21.93 -8.53 -10.93
C LYS A 83 -22.19 -7.62 -9.74
N ILE A 84 -21.25 -7.47 -8.81
CA ILE A 84 -21.44 -6.72 -7.58
C ILE A 84 -20.64 -5.42 -7.49
N ILE A 85 -19.86 -5.05 -8.49
CA ILE A 85 -18.98 -3.87 -8.44
C ILE A 85 -19.76 -2.60 -8.05
N ARG A 86 -20.90 -2.35 -8.68
CA ARG A 86 -21.75 -1.17 -8.37
C ARG A 86 -22.33 -1.22 -6.96
N PHE A 87 -22.66 -2.40 -6.47
CA PHE A 87 -23.11 -2.59 -5.10
C PHE A 87 -22.00 -2.28 -4.12
N VAL A 88 -20.79 -2.78 -4.37
CA VAL A 88 -19.59 -2.52 -3.56
C VAL A 88 -19.30 -1.02 -3.45
N GLU A 89 -19.35 -0.28 -4.56
CA GLU A 89 -19.12 1.17 -4.58
C GLU A 89 -20.13 1.91 -3.68
N LYS A 90 -21.41 1.56 -3.77
CA LYS A 90 -22.46 2.14 -2.91
C LYS A 90 -22.28 1.75 -1.45
N PHE A 91 -21.98 0.47 -1.19
CA PHE A 91 -21.78 -0.07 0.15
C PHE A 91 -20.58 0.59 0.82
N TYR A 92 -19.46 0.69 0.10
CA TYR A 92 -18.25 1.35 0.59
C TYR A 92 -18.53 2.83 0.93
N SER A 93 -19.16 3.57 0.03
CA SER A 93 -19.51 4.97 0.27
C SER A 93 -20.38 5.16 1.52
N LYS A 94 -21.27 4.23 1.80
CA LYS A 94 -22.14 4.27 2.97
C LYS A 94 -21.42 4.01 4.29
N TYR A 95 -20.49 3.03 4.29
CA TYR A 95 -19.84 2.55 5.50
C TYR A 95 -18.38 3.00 5.66
N LEU A 96 -17.89 3.84 4.76
CA LEU A 96 -16.49 4.31 4.67
C LEU A 96 -15.85 4.63 6.03
N TYR A 97 -16.56 5.36 6.89
CA TYR A 97 -16.00 5.82 8.16
C TYR A 97 -16.00 4.78 9.28
N SER A 98 -16.85 3.76 9.18
CA SER A 98 -17.05 2.74 10.23
C SER A 98 -16.24 1.45 9.99
N LEU A 99 -15.60 1.28 8.82
CA LEU A 99 -14.86 0.07 8.48
C LEU A 99 -13.55 -0.03 9.28
N ASN A 100 -13.37 -1.12 10.01
CA ASN A 100 -12.06 -1.55 10.48
C ASN A 100 -11.20 -2.09 9.33
N SER A 101 -9.94 -2.44 9.55
CA SER A 101 -9.04 -2.88 8.47
C SER A 101 -9.45 -4.20 7.81
N ASP A 102 -10.05 -5.11 8.55
CA ASP A 102 -10.52 -6.39 8.01
C ASP A 102 -11.76 -6.19 7.11
N ASP A 103 -12.79 -5.50 7.63
CA ASP A 103 -13.99 -5.16 6.85
C ASP A 103 -13.64 -4.34 5.61
N PHE A 104 -12.78 -3.34 5.77
CA PHE A 104 -12.29 -2.49 4.68
C PHE A 104 -11.64 -3.31 3.56
N ALA A 105 -10.76 -4.24 3.92
CA ALA A 105 -10.10 -5.08 2.94
C ALA A 105 -11.13 -5.89 2.13
N PHE A 106 -12.05 -6.58 2.80
CA PHE A 106 -13.04 -7.42 2.09
C PHE A 106 -14.06 -6.62 1.29
N VAL A 107 -14.43 -5.41 1.72
CA VAL A 107 -15.28 -4.52 0.92
C VAL A 107 -14.58 -4.08 -0.37
N LEU A 108 -13.28 -3.78 -0.32
CA LEU A 108 -12.54 -3.27 -1.49
C LEU A 108 -11.88 -4.36 -2.35
N LEU A 109 -11.81 -5.61 -1.88
CA LEU A 109 -11.27 -6.73 -2.67
C LEU A 109 -11.93 -6.90 -4.04
N PRO A 110 -13.26 -6.80 -4.21
CA PRO A 110 -13.88 -6.90 -5.54
C PRO A 110 -13.38 -5.84 -6.52
N LEU A 111 -13.18 -4.59 -6.06
CA LEU A 111 -12.64 -3.52 -6.91
C LEU A 111 -11.19 -3.83 -7.31
N ARG A 112 -10.37 -4.36 -6.40
CA ARG A 112 -9.02 -4.82 -6.70
C ARG A 112 -9.00 -5.99 -7.68
N HIS A 113 -9.99 -6.88 -7.63
CA HIS A 113 -10.10 -8.06 -8.47
C HIS A 113 -10.74 -7.78 -9.86
N SER A 114 -11.31 -6.61 -10.06
CA SER A 114 -12.04 -6.26 -11.29
C SER A 114 -11.16 -6.17 -12.55
N LYS A 115 -9.82 -6.18 -12.43
CA LYS A 115 -8.85 -5.94 -13.51
C LYS A 115 -8.98 -4.55 -14.17
N ASP A 116 -9.74 -3.65 -13.55
CA ASP A 116 -9.92 -2.27 -13.96
C ASP A 116 -8.89 -1.41 -13.22
N TYR A 117 -7.96 -0.81 -13.94
CA TYR A 117 -6.87 -0.02 -13.36
C TYR A 117 -7.36 1.18 -12.55
N ASP A 118 -8.42 1.85 -13.01
CA ASP A 118 -8.97 3.00 -12.28
C ASP A 118 -9.55 2.58 -10.93
N LYS A 119 -10.18 1.40 -10.86
CA LYS A 119 -10.69 0.84 -9.61
C LYS A 119 -9.56 0.41 -8.67
N ILE A 120 -8.51 -0.21 -9.19
CA ILE A 120 -7.34 -0.58 -8.39
C ILE A 120 -6.67 0.70 -7.85
N LEU A 121 -6.52 1.73 -8.67
CA LEU A 121 -5.98 3.02 -8.28
C LEU A 121 -6.86 3.70 -7.20
N TYR A 122 -8.17 3.60 -7.33
CA TYR A 122 -9.12 4.06 -6.31
C TYR A 122 -8.89 3.34 -4.97
N VAL A 123 -8.75 2.00 -4.99
CA VAL A 123 -8.45 1.20 -3.78
C VAL A 123 -7.14 1.64 -3.12
N ILE A 124 -6.10 1.90 -3.91
CA ILE A 124 -4.81 2.40 -3.41
C ILE A 124 -5.01 3.74 -2.69
N LYS A 125 -5.67 4.72 -3.33
CA LYS A 125 -5.92 6.06 -2.77
C LYS A 125 -6.70 5.99 -1.46
N GLU A 126 -7.79 5.23 -1.43
CA GLU A 126 -8.63 5.08 -0.23
C GLU A 126 -7.86 4.40 0.91
N THR A 127 -7.04 3.40 0.59
CA THR A 127 -6.22 2.72 1.59
C THR A 127 -5.16 3.68 2.18
N MET A 128 -4.57 4.54 1.37
CA MET A 128 -3.63 5.55 1.84
C MET A 128 -4.28 6.57 2.78
N ILE A 129 -5.52 6.99 2.48
CA ILE A 129 -6.30 7.87 3.38
C ILE A 129 -6.54 7.16 4.73
N LYS A 130 -6.89 5.86 4.71
CA LYS A 130 -7.06 5.08 5.94
C LYS A 130 -5.77 4.97 6.75
N ILE A 131 -4.64 4.71 6.11
CA ILE A 131 -3.33 4.65 6.80
C ILE A 131 -2.98 5.99 7.43
N LYS A 132 -3.23 7.12 6.73
CA LYS A 132 -3.00 8.46 7.29
C LYS A 132 -3.82 8.70 8.56
N ASN A 133 -5.07 8.23 8.58
CA ASN A 133 -5.97 8.40 9.72
C ASN A 133 -5.73 7.37 10.84
N HIS A 134 -5.18 6.20 10.50
CA HIS A 134 -4.92 5.07 11.41
C HIS A 134 -3.50 4.53 11.23
N PRO A 135 -2.44 5.31 11.50
CA PRO A 135 -1.05 4.97 11.15
C PRO A 135 -0.52 3.72 11.87
N ARG A 136 -1.13 3.34 12.99
CA ARG A 136 -0.74 2.15 13.78
C ARG A 136 -1.45 0.85 13.35
N ASP A 137 -2.45 0.93 12.47
CA ASP A 137 -3.16 -0.25 11.99
C ASP A 137 -2.39 -0.93 10.86
N LEU A 138 -1.81 -2.08 11.19
CA LEU A 138 -1.02 -2.89 10.24
C LEU A 138 -1.90 -3.57 9.17
N GLY A 139 -3.20 -3.73 9.40
CA GLY A 139 -4.12 -4.33 8.44
C GLY A 139 -4.22 -3.49 7.16
N PHE A 140 -4.43 -2.16 7.28
CA PHE A 140 -4.43 -1.27 6.13
C PHE A 140 -3.09 -1.27 5.38
N LYS A 141 -1.97 -1.29 6.10
CA LYS A 141 -0.64 -1.32 5.49
C LYS A 141 -0.40 -2.61 4.68
N ARG A 142 -0.78 -3.78 5.24
CA ARG A 142 -0.70 -5.07 4.53
C ARG A 142 -1.59 -5.09 3.29
N PHE A 143 -2.81 -4.54 3.40
CA PHE A 143 -3.73 -4.48 2.28
C PHE A 143 -3.21 -3.57 1.15
N LEU A 144 -2.63 -2.41 1.48
CA LEU A 144 -1.99 -1.53 0.51
C LEU A 144 -0.84 -2.24 -0.20
N LYS A 145 0.05 -2.89 0.55
CA LYS A 145 1.18 -3.65 -0.04
C LYS A 145 0.70 -4.67 -1.05
N ALA A 146 -0.23 -5.54 -0.67
CA ALA A 146 -0.77 -6.57 -1.56
C ALA A 146 -1.50 -5.98 -2.79
N THR A 147 -2.07 -4.78 -2.66
CA THR A 147 -2.74 -4.09 -3.77
C THR A 147 -1.72 -3.47 -4.73
N LEU A 148 -0.64 -2.87 -4.22
CA LEU A 148 0.45 -2.32 -5.03
C LEU A 148 1.19 -3.43 -5.80
N GLU A 149 1.50 -4.55 -5.16
CA GLU A 149 2.13 -5.71 -5.81
C GLU A 149 1.29 -6.20 -6.99
N ARG A 150 -0.02 -6.32 -6.81
CA ARG A 150 -0.94 -6.70 -7.88
C ARG A 150 -1.01 -5.64 -8.98
N TYR A 151 -1.09 -4.37 -8.63
CA TYR A 151 -1.10 -3.26 -9.59
C TYR A 151 0.15 -3.27 -10.46
N ILE A 152 1.33 -3.37 -9.85
CA ILE A 152 2.62 -3.41 -10.54
C ILE A 152 2.71 -4.63 -11.47
N SER A 153 2.23 -5.81 -11.03
CA SER A 153 2.27 -7.04 -11.83
C SER A 153 1.34 -7.01 -13.05
N GLN A 154 0.36 -6.12 -13.08
CA GLN A 154 -0.61 -6.00 -14.18
C GLN A 154 -0.31 -4.83 -15.12
N CYS A 155 0.60 -3.94 -14.74
CA CYS A 155 1.01 -2.82 -15.58
C CYS A 155 2.21 -3.23 -16.44
N ASP A 156 2.14 -3.04 -17.74
CA ASP A 156 3.31 -3.04 -18.60
C ASP A 156 4.31 -1.98 -18.13
N ASP A 157 5.61 -2.20 -18.31
CA ASP A 157 6.78 -1.49 -17.73
C ASP A 157 6.81 0.05 -17.80
N THR A 158 5.74 0.69 -18.25
CA THR A 158 5.69 2.14 -18.54
C THR A 158 5.01 3.00 -17.49
N ILE A 159 4.41 2.42 -16.43
CA ILE A 159 3.68 3.21 -15.43
C ILE A 159 4.61 3.63 -14.30
N ASN A 160 4.82 4.93 -14.22
CA ASN A 160 5.60 5.55 -13.15
C ASN A 160 4.74 5.63 -11.87
N ILE A 161 5.12 4.86 -10.84
CA ILE A 161 4.47 4.86 -9.51
C ILE A 161 4.35 6.29 -8.94
N GLU A 162 5.28 7.18 -9.27
CA GLU A 162 5.26 8.59 -8.85
C GLU A 162 4.05 9.37 -9.41
N GLN A 163 3.44 8.93 -10.51
CA GLN A 163 2.21 9.53 -11.05
C GLN A 163 0.96 9.09 -10.29
N ILE A 164 1.02 7.93 -9.62
CA ILE A 164 -0.11 7.31 -8.94
C ILE A 164 -0.23 7.84 -7.52
N ILE A 165 0.91 8.12 -6.89
CA ILE A 165 0.97 8.50 -5.49
C ILE A 165 1.24 10.00 -5.43
N PRO A 166 0.29 10.81 -4.93
CA PRO A 166 0.53 12.23 -4.71
C PRO A 166 1.81 12.42 -3.88
N ARG A 167 2.64 13.39 -4.25
CA ARG A 167 3.93 13.68 -3.58
C ARG A 167 3.82 13.79 -2.07
N ASP A 168 2.66 14.22 -1.57
CA ASP A 168 2.36 14.37 -0.15
C ASP A 168 2.24 13.03 0.60
N ASN A 169 2.18 11.90 -0.09
CA ASN A 169 1.98 10.57 0.48
C ASN A 169 3.18 9.62 0.25
N VAL A 170 4.27 10.11 -0.30
CA VAL A 170 5.50 9.32 -0.55
C VAL A 170 6.04 8.70 0.75
N HIS A 171 5.89 9.38 1.90
CA HIS A 171 6.25 8.84 3.21
C HIS A 171 5.53 7.53 3.58
N VAL A 172 4.30 7.32 3.09
CA VAL A 172 3.56 6.07 3.34
C VAL A 172 4.22 4.87 2.68
N ILE A 173 4.87 5.07 1.53
CA ILE A 173 5.59 4.00 0.81
C ILE A 173 6.89 3.64 1.51
N TYR A 174 7.61 4.63 2.02
CA TYR A 174 8.84 4.38 2.79
C TYR A 174 8.56 3.64 4.09
N ASP A 175 7.45 3.96 4.77
CA ASP A 175 6.97 3.18 5.92
C ASP A 175 6.64 1.71 5.53
N LEU A 176 6.20 1.47 4.30
CA LEU A 176 5.93 0.11 3.80
C LEU A 176 7.21 -0.66 3.51
N THR A 177 8.27 -0.01 3.04
CA THR A 177 9.59 -0.66 2.86
C THR A 177 10.22 -1.03 4.20
N SER A 178 10.13 -0.18 5.21
CA SER A 178 10.62 -0.49 6.57
C SER A 178 9.84 -1.61 7.27
N ILE A 179 8.54 -1.79 6.96
CA ILE A 179 7.74 -2.92 7.45
C ILE A 179 8.12 -4.23 6.73
N CYS A 180 8.61 -4.16 5.49
CA CYS A 180 9.15 -5.33 4.78
C CYS A 180 10.44 -5.85 5.41
N GLU A 181 11.28 -4.99 6.00
CA GLU A 181 12.51 -5.39 6.69
C GLU A 181 12.24 -6.10 8.04
N LEU A 182 11.09 -5.89 8.66
CA LEU A 182 10.73 -6.48 9.95
C LEU A 182 10.11 -7.88 9.88
N GLY A 183 9.98 -8.51 8.69
CA GLY A 183 9.33 -9.80 8.62
C GLY A 183 9.53 -10.67 7.38
N LEU A 184 10.42 -10.33 6.46
CA LEU A 184 10.65 -11.08 5.23
C LEU A 184 12.15 -11.27 4.98
N GLU A 185 12.79 -12.19 5.69
CA GLU A 185 14.15 -12.65 5.39
C GLU A 185 14.29 -13.38 4.03
N SER A 186 13.29 -13.37 3.16
CA SER A 186 13.33 -14.11 1.88
C SER A 186 13.02 -13.29 0.62
N TYR A 187 12.86 -11.98 0.70
CA TYR A 187 12.69 -11.18 -0.51
C TYR A 187 13.89 -10.27 -0.72
N THR A 188 14.95 -10.82 -1.32
CA THR A 188 16.01 -10.00 -1.91
C THR A 188 15.41 -9.19 -3.06
N PRO A 189 15.55 -7.86 -3.04
CA PRO A 189 14.98 -7.01 -4.08
C PRO A 189 15.79 -7.17 -5.37
N LYS A 190 15.39 -8.11 -6.23
CA LYS A 190 15.88 -8.14 -7.63
C LYS A 190 15.43 -6.93 -8.44
N LEU A 191 14.54 -6.09 -7.88
CA LEU A 191 14.02 -4.88 -8.52
C LEU A 191 14.86 -3.63 -8.28
N ILE A 192 15.80 -3.64 -7.33
CA ILE A 192 16.61 -2.46 -7.01
C ILE A 192 17.83 -2.34 -7.94
N ASP A 193 18.39 -3.43 -8.44
CA ASP A 193 19.67 -3.37 -9.17
C ASP A 193 19.56 -2.87 -10.62
N SER A 194 18.46 -3.09 -11.35
CA SER A 194 18.34 -2.58 -12.72
C SER A 194 17.60 -1.24 -12.84
N LYS A 195 16.73 -0.92 -11.89
CA LYS A 195 15.96 0.36 -11.88
C LYS A 195 16.63 1.45 -11.04
N SER A 196 17.46 1.14 -10.08
CA SER A 196 18.23 2.14 -9.33
C SER A 196 19.26 2.85 -10.23
N THR A 197 19.82 2.16 -11.22
CA THR A 197 20.69 2.79 -12.24
C THR A 197 19.87 3.74 -13.13
N THR A 198 18.68 3.39 -13.54
CA THR A 198 17.81 4.22 -14.38
C THR A 198 17.23 5.40 -13.59
N LEU A 199 16.88 5.22 -12.32
CA LEU A 199 16.46 6.30 -11.41
C LEU A 199 17.61 7.28 -11.15
N MET A 200 18.83 6.78 -10.95
CA MET A 200 20.03 7.60 -10.79
C MET A 200 20.40 8.33 -12.09
N GLU A 201 20.24 7.71 -13.26
CA GLU A 201 20.46 8.36 -14.55
C GLU A 201 19.39 9.41 -14.87
N ASN A 202 18.12 9.14 -14.57
CA ASN A 202 17.04 10.12 -14.70
C ASN A 202 17.20 11.27 -13.70
N PHE A 203 17.70 11.00 -12.49
CA PHE A 203 18.04 12.02 -11.51
C PHE A 203 19.22 12.88 -12.00
N LYS A 204 20.28 12.26 -12.57
CA LYS A 204 21.40 12.97 -13.17
C LYS A 204 20.98 13.88 -14.33
N ASN A 205 20.02 13.44 -15.15
CA ASN A 205 19.57 14.17 -16.34
C ASN A 205 18.55 15.29 -16.03
N LYS A 206 17.82 15.19 -14.91
CA LYS A 206 16.77 16.15 -14.51
C LYS A 206 17.27 17.28 -13.61
N PHE A 207 18.36 17.07 -12.90
CA PHE A 207 19.05 18.08 -12.11
C PHE A 207 20.31 18.55 -12.86
N ASN A 208 20.12 19.44 -13.83
CA ASN A 208 21.18 20.36 -14.18
C ASN A 208 21.45 21.18 -12.93
N PHE A 209 22.54 20.84 -12.23
CA PHE A 209 23.00 21.63 -11.10
C PHE A 209 23.27 23.04 -11.61
N VAL A 210 22.40 23.96 -11.25
CA VAL A 210 22.67 25.38 -11.40
C VAL A 210 23.91 25.65 -10.58
N ASN A 211 25.00 26.01 -11.23
CA ASN A 211 26.16 26.57 -10.54
C ASN A 211 25.69 27.84 -9.86
N ILE A 212 25.40 27.76 -8.56
CA ILE A 212 25.17 28.94 -7.76
C ILE A 212 26.55 29.56 -7.58
N GLU A 213 26.84 30.61 -8.34
CA GLU A 213 27.98 31.48 -8.08
C GLU A 213 27.73 32.17 -6.74
N THR A 214 28.28 31.60 -5.66
CA THR A 214 28.29 32.26 -4.36
C THR A 214 29.41 33.28 -4.32
N ASN A 215 29.04 34.53 -4.57
CA ASN A 215 29.94 35.66 -4.29
C ASN A 215 30.17 35.72 -2.77
N LYS A 216 31.42 35.46 -2.38
CA LYS A 216 32.07 35.82 -1.09
C LYS A 216 31.71 35.00 0.15
N VAL A 217 31.98 33.71 0.15
CA VAL A 217 32.50 33.02 1.34
C VAL A 217 33.63 32.12 0.84
N ASN A 218 34.82 32.23 1.40
CA ASN A 218 35.93 31.31 1.18
C ASN A 218 35.59 29.98 1.85
N ILE A 219 34.67 29.24 1.25
CA ILE A 219 34.45 27.84 1.55
C ILE A 219 35.33 27.08 0.58
N ASP A 220 36.14 26.19 1.12
CA ASP A 220 36.93 25.25 0.34
C ASP A 220 36.04 24.65 -0.76
N THR A 221 36.26 25.03 -2.01
CA THR A 221 35.26 25.01 -3.11
C THR A 221 34.85 23.61 -3.58
N ASN A 222 35.26 22.55 -2.85
CA ASN A 222 35.02 21.17 -3.20
C ASN A 222 34.03 20.43 -2.27
N LYS A 223 33.43 21.10 -1.27
CA LYS A 223 32.51 20.43 -0.34
C LYS A 223 31.05 20.77 -0.65
N ILE A 224 30.22 19.75 -0.60
CA ILE A 224 28.77 19.85 -0.75
C ILE A 224 28.15 20.07 0.63
N ILE A 225 27.42 21.15 0.81
CA ILE A 225 26.71 21.45 2.04
C ILE A 225 25.25 21.04 1.88
N ILE A 226 24.74 20.23 2.80
CA ILE A 226 23.33 19.84 2.85
C ILE A 226 22.70 20.26 4.18
N SER A 227 21.50 20.85 4.12
CA SER A 227 20.69 21.08 5.32
C SER A 227 19.99 19.75 5.69
N LEU A 228 20.30 19.23 6.88
CA LEU A 228 19.78 17.96 7.38
C LEU A 228 18.74 18.24 8.47
N SER A 229 17.46 18.21 8.09
CA SER A 229 16.35 18.50 9.02
C SER A 229 15.95 17.33 9.90
N GLY A 230 16.46 16.11 9.64
CA GLY A 230 16.00 14.87 10.27
C GLY A 230 14.76 14.27 9.60
N GLY A 231 14.14 14.97 8.65
CA GLY A 231 13.09 14.43 7.79
C GLY A 231 13.66 13.48 6.74
N VAL A 232 12.82 12.53 6.32
CA VAL A 232 13.22 11.45 5.37
C VAL A 232 13.92 11.99 4.13
N ASP A 233 13.40 13.06 3.53
CA ASP A 233 13.96 13.61 2.28
C ASP A 233 15.38 14.10 2.45
N SER A 234 15.67 14.80 3.56
CA SER A 234 17.01 15.31 3.85
C SER A 234 17.99 14.17 4.18
N MET A 235 17.52 13.11 4.84
CA MET A 235 18.32 11.93 5.14
C MET A 235 18.65 11.13 3.87
N VAL A 236 17.66 10.88 3.02
CA VAL A 236 17.86 10.21 1.72
C VAL A 236 18.80 11.03 0.83
N MET A 237 18.63 12.35 0.77
CA MET A 237 19.51 13.21 -0.02
C MET A 237 20.95 13.16 0.51
N SER A 238 21.16 13.17 1.83
CA SER A 238 22.50 13.04 2.43
C SER A 238 23.16 11.72 2.07
N TYR A 239 22.39 10.61 2.08
CA TYR A 239 22.87 9.30 1.64
C TYR A 239 23.33 9.30 0.17
N ILE A 240 22.48 9.82 -0.72
CA ILE A 240 22.76 9.89 -2.16
C ILE A 240 24.02 10.73 -2.41
N LEU A 241 24.14 11.90 -1.77
CA LEU A 241 25.28 12.79 -1.92
C LEU A 241 26.56 12.14 -1.39
N THR A 242 26.49 11.47 -0.24
CA THR A 242 27.64 10.77 0.34
C THR A 242 28.11 9.61 -0.56
N LYS A 243 27.17 8.83 -1.11
CA LYS A 243 27.52 7.75 -2.06
C LYS A 243 28.09 8.26 -3.37
N LYS A 244 27.65 9.41 -3.84
CA LYS A 244 28.10 9.99 -5.12
C LYS A 244 29.44 10.71 -5.02
N TYR A 245 29.67 11.41 -3.93
CA TYR A 245 30.80 12.33 -3.81
C TYR A 245 31.81 11.93 -2.72
N GLY A 246 31.49 10.91 -1.93
CA GLY A 246 32.27 10.47 -0.77
C GLY A 246 31.91 11.24 0.51
N SER A 247 32.01 10.58 1.65
CA SER A 247 31.66 11.15 2.96
C SER A 247 32.49 12.39 3.30
N ASP A 248 33.76 12.42 2.89
CA ASP A 248 34.67 13.52 3.16
C ASP A 248 34.31 14.82 2.42
N ASN A 249 33.50 14.72 1.35
CA ASN A 249 33.10 15.85 0.53
C ASN A 249 31.69 16.37 0.85
N VAL A 250 30.97 15.74 1.80
CA VAL A 250 29.62 16.13 2.19
C VAL A 250 29.61 16.65 3.62
N VAL A 251 29.11 17.87 3.81
CA VAL A 251 28.96 18.50 5.12
C VAL A 251 27.47 18.63 5.42
N ALA A 252 26.99 17.90 6.42
CA ALA A 252 25.60 18.03 6.89
C ALA A 252 25.50 19.13 7.94
N VAL A 253 24.53 20.04 7.76
CA VAL A 253 24.24 21.12 8.70
C VAL A 253 22.83 20.91 9.26
N HIS A 254 22.72 20.76 10.56
CA HIS A 254 21.45 20.68 11.28
C HIS A 254 21.27 21.90 12.19
N ILE A 255 20.08 22.51 12.13
CA ILE A 255 19.73 23.65 13.00
C ILE A 255 18.74 23.15 14.05
N ASN A 256 19.20 23.04 15.30
CA ASN A 256 18.32 22.77 16.42
C ASN A 256 17.71 24.08 16.93
N TYR A 257 16.40 24.27 16.72
CA TYR A 257 15.68 25.46 17.19
C TYR A 257 15.33 25.42 18.68
N ASN A 258 15.48 24.25 19.31
CA ASN A 258 15.21 24.01 20.73
C ASN A 258 13.81 24.50 21.21
N ASN A 259 12.83 24.42 20.31
CA ASN A 259 11.46 24.88 20.51
C ASN A 259 10.44 23.77 20.80
N ARG A 260 10.90 22.51 20.82
CA ARG A 260 10.08 21.30 21.08
C ARG A 260 10.89 20.32 21.93
N ILE A 261 10.20 19.47 22.70
CA ILE A 261 10.83 18.45 23.56
C ILE A 261 11.59 17.40 22.70
N GLU A 262 11.12 17.16 21.48
CA GLU A 262 11.69 16.16 20.56
C GLU A 262 13.02 16.62 19.91
N CYS A 263 13.36 17.90 19.95
CA CYS A 263 14.54 18.45 19.26
C CYS A 263 15.85 17.77 19.68
N ASP A 264 16.02 17.45 20.95
CA ASP A 264 17.24 16.79 21.44
C ASP A 264 17.32 15.33 20.94
N SER A 265 16.19 14.64 20.86
CA SER A 265 16.11 13.28 20.31
C SER A 265 16.40 13.28 18.81
N GLU A 266 15.90 14.28 18.06
CA GLU A 266 16.20 14.47 16.63
C GLU A 266 17.70 14.66 16.39
N VAL A 267 18.37 15.44 17.21
CA VAL A 267 19.83 15.65 17.13
C VAL A 267 20.63 14.35 17.32
N ILE A 268 20.18 13.48 18.25
CA ILE A 268 20.81 12.18 18.48
C ILE A 268 20.69 11.31 17.23
N ILE A 269 19.47 11.17 16.67
CA ILE A 269 19.21 10.39 15.46
C ILE A 269 20.05 10.91 14.28
N ILE A 270 20.14 12.21 14.09
CA ILE A 270 20.94 12.83 13.02
C ILE A 270 22.43 12.53 13.18
N LYS A 271 22.96 12.56 14.41
CA LYS A 271 24.36 12.21 14.67
C LYS A 271 24.63 10.75 14.37
N GLU A 272 23.75 9.84 14.77
CA GLU A 272 23.86 8.42 14.47
C GLU A 272 23.81 8.17 12.94
N TRP A 273 22.87 8.82 12.23
CA TRP A 273 22.81 8.78 10.78
C TRP A 273 24.07 9.27 10.11
N CYS A 274 24.61 10.41 10.50
CA CYS A 274 25.88 10.92 9.96
C CYS A 274 27.05 9.98 10.24
N SER A 275 27.05 9.26 11.38
CA SER A 275 28.04 8.27 11.72
C SER A 275 27.93 7.00 10.85
N PHE A 276 26.71 6.62 10.50
CA PHE A 276 26.42 5.51 9.58
C PHE A 276 26.87 5.81 8.14
N LEU A 277 26.85 7.07 7.71
CA LEU A 277 27.24 7.49 6.36
C LEU A 277 28.77 7.59 6.14
N LYS A 278 29.55 7.55 7.19
CA LYS A 278 31.03 7.54 7.12
C LYS A 278 31.58 6.19 6.73
#